data_b1c1cc76cb6b2cff3eaf0d7e0ebec1b6
#
_entry.id   b1c1cc76cb6b2cff3eaf0d7e0ebec1b6
#
_cell.length_a   1.000
_cell.length_b   1.000
_cell.length_c   1.000
_cell.angle_alpha   90.00
_cell.angle_beta   90.00
_cell.angle_gamma   90.00
#
_symmetry.space_group_name_H-M   'P 1'
#
loop_
_entity.id
_entity.type
_entity.pdbx_description
1 polymer ?
#
loop_
_entity_poly.entity_id
_entity_poly.type
_entity_poly.pdbx_seq_one_letter_code
_entity_poly.pdbx_strand_id
1 'polypeptide(L)'
;MTSMLSAGRIVAGGVALVCALTACTPRADSTPRQPLSDAGRAEVQRALDAAVAAGTPGIQVVVTEQGKDWTAASGVGNIATGAPFPDAARVRIGSNTKAFVATVMMQLVAAGTVDLEAPIERYLPGVVQGGGIDGNRITVRNLMQHTSGLPDYLELPELDGDYEAMLKQRFDSAALVHSALSTMPAHFPPGEKAEYSNTNYLIVGMLVERITGKPFADEITRRIIEPLGLKATYIPAPGEIELRDPHAQGYEIIDGQRTDLTRLETSWAGSAGAMVSTGSEVNRFFTALLTGKLLQPAQLAEMRSDPQPLTNREGIDYGLGLARLSVPCGAQVWGHGGSIPGFRTYDGVTADGRAVTVLANLRASDPATAAAQQHVFDAAICAAS
;
A
#
# COMPACT_ATOMS: atom_id res chain seq x y z
N MET A 1 76.07 -42.10 -39.57
CA MET A 1 77.05 -41.31 -38.76
C MET A 1 76.34 -40.18 -38.12
N THR A 2 75.89 -40.46 -36.91
CA THR A 2 76.37 -39.97 -35.59
C THR A 2 76.37 -38.42 -35.46
N SER A 3 75.51 -37.89 -34.67
CA SER A 3 75.90 -37.26 -33.41
C SER A 3 74.68 -36.77 -32.63
N MET A 4 74.54 -37.17 -31.39
CA MET A 4 73.67 -36.68 -30.34
C MET A 4 74.19 -35.30 -29.88
N LEU A 5 73.23 -34.42 -29.56
CA LEU A 5 73.50 -33.34 -28.61
C LEU A 5 72.21 -33.09 -27.78
N SER A 6 72.39 -33.27 -26.51
CA SER A 6 71.49 -33.08 -25.37
C SER A 6 71.13 -31.60 -25.19
N ALA A 7 69.88 -31.25 -25.00
CA ALA A 7 69.49 -29.94 -24.53
C ALA A 7 68.64 -30.05 -23.27
N GLY A 8 69.14 -29.45 -22.19
CA GLY A 8 68.59 -29.44 -20.87
C GLY A 8 67.23 -28.71 -20.74
N ARG A 9 66.37 -29.27 -19.90
CA ARG A 9 65.11 -28.67 -19.47
C ARG A 9 65.37 -27.67 -18.36
N ILE A 10 65.01 -26.41 -18.64
CA ILE A 10 64.87 -25.37 -17.60
C ILE A 10 63.40 -25.39 -17.18
N VAL A 11 63.17 -25.75 -15.88
CA VAL A 11 61.87 -25.64 -15.25
C VAL A 11 61.74 -24.23 -14.65
N ALA A 12 60.96 -23.37 -15.27
CA ALA A 12 60.58 -22.08 -14.69
C ALA A 12 59.31 -22.29 -13.83
N GLY A 13 59.48 -22.26 -12.50
CA GLY A 13 58.41 -22.27 -11.55
C GLY A 13 57.71 -20.89 -11.53
N GLY A 14 56.51 -20.82 -12.11
CA GLY A 14 55.64 -19.66 -12.00
C GLY A 14 54.79 -19.75 -10.70
N VAL A 15 55.07 -18.87 -9.74
CA VAL A 15 54.20 -18.66 -8.58
C VAL A 15 53.03 -17.83 -9.02
N ALA A 16 51.84 -18.43 -9.16
CA ALA A 16 50.61 -17.73 -9.37
C ALA A 16 50.14 -17.12 -8.04
N LEU A 17 50.23 -15.81 -7.91
CA LEU A 17 49.64 -15.04 -6.81
C LEU A 17 48.14 -14.89 -7.04
N VAL A 18 47.34 -15.71 -6.35
CA VAL A 18 45.88 -15.57 -6.35
C VAL A 18 45.52 -14.42 -5.41
N CYS A 19 45.30 -13.23 -5.95
CA CYS A 19 44.68 -12.14 -5.21
C CYS A 19 43.20 -12.46 -5.03
N ALA A 20 42.81 -12.96 -3.85
CA ALA A 20 41.41 -13.03 -3.44
C ALA A 20 40.89 -11.61 -3.18
N LEU A 21 40.16 -11.05 -4.16
CA LEU A 21 39.37 -9.85 -3.96
C LEU A 21 38.17 -10.21 -3.08
N THR A 22 38.30 -10.08 -1.77
CA THR A 22 37.18 -10.04 -0.84
C THR A 22 36.42 -8.74 -1.09
N ALA A 23 35.36 -8.81 -1.88
CA ALA A 23 34.37 -7.74 -1.97
C ALA A 23 33.71 -7.61 -0.58
N CYS A 24 34.14 -6.64 0.21
CA CYS A 24 33.38 -6.16 1.37
C CYS A 24 32.10 -5.49 0.87
N THR A 25 31.02 -6.26 0.74
CA THR A 25 29.71 -5.67 0.72
C THR A 25 29.45 -5.09 2.13
N PRO A 26 29.11 -3.80 2.23
CA PRO A 26 28.69 -3.27 3.54
C PRO A 26 27.39 -3.99 3.93
N ARG A 27 27.50 -4.91 4.89
CA ARG A 27 26.36 -5.45 5.60
C ARG A 27 25.82 -4.28 6.40
N ALA A 28 24.66 -3.77 6.04
CA ALA A 28 23.94 -2.84 6.90
C ALA A 28 23.74 -3.57 8.23
N ASP A 29 24.44 -3.14 9.25
CA ASP A 29 24.26 -3.59 10.63
C ASP A 29 22.87 -3.09 11.07
N SER A 30 21.83 -3.86 10.75
CA SER A 30 20.50 -3.63 11.29
C SER A 30 20.43 -4.25 12.67
N THR A 31 21.03 -3.58 13.66
CA THR A 31 20.71 -3.87 15.05
C THR A 31 19.20 -3.62 15.21
N PRO A 32 18.43 -4.61 15.70
CA PRO A 32 17.00 -4.42 15.88
C PRO A 32 16.75 -3.21 16.77
N ARG A 33 15.90 -2.31 16.32
CA ARG A 33 15.55 -1.11 17.07
C ARG A 33 15.00 -1.49 18.45
N GLN A 34 15.40 -0.76 19.49
CA GLN A 34 14.82 -0.92 20.81
C GLN A 34 13.35 -0.47 20.81
N PRO A 35 12.49 -1.08 21.63
CA PRO A 35 11.10 -0.63 21.77
C PRO A 35 11.01 0.84 22.19
N LEU A 36 9.88 1.47 21.84
CA LEU A 36 9.58 2.83 22.25
C LEU A 36 9.82 3.04 23.75
N SER A 37 10.67 4.03 24.08
CA SER A 37 10.87 4.49 25.46
C SER A 37 9.57 5.12 26.02
N ASP A 38 9.50 5.28 27.33
CA ASP A 38 8.35 5.97 27.95
C ASP A 38 8.22 7.42 27.46
N ALA A 39 9.35 8.09 27.18
CA ALA A 39 9.37 9.42 26.59
C ALA A 39 8.81 9.41 25.16
N GLY A 40 9.18 8.44 24.34
CA GLY A 40 8.65 8.26 22.99
C GLY A 40 7.15 7.96 23.01
N ARG A 41 6.68 7.10 23.89
CA ARG A 41 5.25 6.83 24.08
C ARG A 41 4.46 8.09 24.50
N ALA A 42 5.03 8.88 25.40
CA ALA A 42 4.42 10.15 25.82
C ALA A 42 4.37 11.18 24.68
N GLU A 43 5.36 11.19 23.78
CA GLU A 43 5.35 12.03 22.58
C GLU A 43 4.22 11.63 21.63
N VAL A 44 4.10 10.33 21.33
CA VAL A 44 3.02 9.79 20.48
C VAL A 44 1.66 10.09 21.09
N GLN A 45 1.49 9.95 22.41
CA GLN A 45 0.23 10.27 23.09
C GLN A 45 -0.13 11.75 22.92
N ARG A 46 0.83 12.67 23.06
CA ARG A 46 0.58 14.11 22.82
C ARG A 46 0.15 14.39 21.37
N ALA A 47 0.72 13.66 20.39
CA ALA A 47 0.32 13.81 19.01
C ALA A 47 -1.12 13.30 18.78
N LEU A 48 -1.52 12.18 19.39
CA LEU A 48 -2.89 11.67 19.38
C LEU A 48 -3.88 12.70 19.96
N ASP A 49 -3.55 13.29 21.12
CA ASP A 49 -4.39 14.30 21.79
C ASP A 49 -4.51 15.56 20.94
N ALA A 50 -3.43 15.97 20.27
CA ALA A 50 -3.43 17.11 19.35
C ALA A 50 -4.31 16.85 18.12
N ALA A 51 -4.32 15.63 17.56
CA ALA A 51 -5.17 15.26 16.43
C ALA A 51 -6.67 15.31 16.81
N VAL A 52 -7.01 14.90 18.04
CA VAL A 52 -8.38 15.05 18.57
C VAL A 52 -8.74 16.51 18.77
N ALA A 53 -7.83 17.31 19.34
CA ALA A 53 -8.03 18.74 19.50
C ALA A 53 -8.20 19.48 18.16
N ALA A 54 -7.59 18.98 17.10
CA ALA A 54 -7.74 19.49 15.73
C ALA A 54 -9.03 19.04 15.04
N GLY A 55 -9.90 18.26 15.69
CA GLY A 55 -11.23 17.91 15.18
C GLY A 55 -11.45 16.45 14.81
N THR A 56 -10.45 15.58 14.90
CA THR A 56 -10.61 14.14 14.70
C THR A 56 -11.39 13.53 15.87
N PRO A 57 -12.55 12.85 15.66
CA PRO A 57 -13.34 12.29 16.76
C PRO A 57 -12.58 11.25 17.57
N GLY A 58 -11.84 10.39 16.90
CA GLY A 58 -10.98 9.39 17.51
C GLY A 58 -9.87 8.95 16.58
N ILE A 59 -8.74 8.64 17.18
CA ILE A 59 -7.54 8.22 16.46
C ILE A 59 -6.78 7.19 17.30
N GLN A 60 -6.28 6.16 16.65
CA GLN A 60 -5.49 5.10 17.27
C GLN A 60 -4.18 4.92 16.52
N VAL A 61 -3.12 4.62 17.25
CA VAL A 61 -1.85 4.16 16.68
C VAL A 61 -1.53 2.77 17.19
N VAL A 62 -1.03 1.92 16.30
CA VAL A 62 -0.43 0.63 16.64
C VAL A 62 1.02 0.66 16.18
N VAL A 63 1.94 0.47 17.10
CA VAL A 63 3.38 0.34 16.85
C VAL A 63 3.78 -1.09 17.11
N THR A 64 4.30 -1.79 16.10
CA THR A 64 4.79 -3.16 16.22
C THR A 64 6.31 -3.15 16.15
N GLU A 65 6.95 -3.66 17.21
CA GLU A 65 8.40 -3.79 17.30
C GLU A 65 8.73 -5.18 17.84
N GLN A 66 9.68 -5.87 17.21
CA GLN A 66 10.08 -7.23 17.59
C GLN A 66 8.89 -8.20 17.74
N GLY A 67 7.85 -8.02 16.92
CA GLY A 67 6.65 -8.85 16.92
C GLY A 67 5.67 -8.59 18.07
N LYS A 68 5.84 -7.49 18.82
CA LYS A 68 4.94 -7.06 19.90
C LYS A 68 4.29 -5.73 19.54
N ASP A 69 3.01 -5.64 19.77
CA ASP A 69 2.23 -4.43 19.57
C ASP A 69 2.19 -3.57 20.83
N TRP A 70 2.35 -2.27 20.63
CA TRP A 70 1.95 -1.23 21.56
C TRP A 70 0.85 -0.41 20.89
N THR A 71 -0.28 -0.22 21.59
CA THR A 71 -1.44 0.50 21.08
C THR A 71 -1.75 1.67 21.99
N ALA A 72 -2.03 2.83 21.40
CA ALA A 72 -2.55 3.99 22.09
C ALA A 72 -3.64 4.67 21.27
N ALA A 73 -4.55 5.35 21.91
CA ALA A 73 -5.64 6.04 21.26
C ALA A 73 -6.02 7.32 22.02
N SER A 74 -6.66 8.26 21.31
CA SER A 74 -7.29 9.43 21.89
C SER A 74 -8.66 9.66 21.26
N GLY A 75 -9.55 10.33 21.97
CA GLY A 75 -10.92 10.58 21.53
C GLY A 75 -11.82 9.34 21.61
N VAL A 76 -12.83 9.29 20.74
CA VAL A 76 -13.90 8.29 20.80
C VAL A 76 -14.02 7.50 19.49
N GLY A 77 -14.28 6.21 19.60
CA GLY A 77 -14.64 5.36 18.47
C GLY A 77 -16.07 5.57 17.99
N ASN A 78 -16.94 6.07 18.87
CA ASN A 78 -18.34 6.36 18.57
C ASN A 78 -18.78 7.65 19.28
N ILE A 79 -19.09 8.69 18.49
CA ILE A 79 -19.50 10.01 19.01
C ILE A 79 -20.86 9.92 19.73
N ALA A 80 -21.80 9.14 19.20
CA ALA A 80 -23.16 9.07 19.74
C ALA A 80 -23.22 8.46 21.13
N THR A 81 -22.34 7.51 21.42
CA THR A 81 -22.28 6.79 22.71
C THR A 81 -21.16 7.27 23.62
N GLY A 82 -20.19 8.01 23.10
CA GLY A 82 -18.94 8.35 23.80
C GLY A 82 -18.02 7.14 24.03
N ALA A 83 -18.28 6.00 23.38
CA ALA A 83 -17.44 4.81 23.54
C ALA A 83 -16.01 5.06 23.01
N PRO A 84 -14.97 4.60 23.72
CA PRO A 84 -13.59 4.77 23.31
C PRO A 84 -13.31 4.06 21.97
N PHE A 85 -12.21 4.40 21.34
CA PHE A 85 -11.71 3.68 20.16
C PHE A 85 -11.37 2.24 20.59
N PRO A 86 -11.95 1.18 19.99
CA PRO A 86 -11.68 -0.19 20.40
C PRO A 86 -10.20 -0.59 20.13
N ASP A 87 -9.57 -1.37 21.01
CA ASP A 87 -8.16 -1.77 20.87
C ASP A 87 -7.87 -2.51 19.56
N ALA A 88 -8.75 -3.40 19.14
CA ALA A 88 -8.66 -4.15 17.90
C ALA A 88 -9.71 -3.68 16.88
N ALA A 89 -9.89 -2.37 16.77
CA ALA A 89 -10.90 -1.79 15.91
C ALA A 89 -10.69 -2.17 14.45
N ARG A 90 -11.71 -2.72 13.84
CA ARG A 90 -11.79 -2.82 12.38
C ARG A 90 -12.18 -1.47 11.81
N VAL A 91 -11.46 -1.08 10.77
CA VAL A 91 -11.75 0.10 9.97
C VAL A 91 -11.60 -0.24 8.49
N ARG A 92 -12.22 0.55 7.62
CA ARG A 92 -11.93 0.49 6.17
C ARG A 92 -10.54 1.06 5.95
N ILE A 93 -9.65 0.26 5.36
CA ILE A 93 -8.24 0.65 5.19
C ILE A 93 -7.95 1.33 3.85
N GLY A 94 -9.00 1.55 3.03
CA GLY A 94 -8.89 2.27 1.77
C GLY A 94 -7.75 1.73 0.89
N SER A 95 -6.95 2.64 0.37
CA SER A 95 -5.89 2.34 -0.60
C SER A 95 -4.79 1.38 -0.12
N ASN A 96 -4.72 1.02 1.16
CA ASN A 96 -3.88 -0.09 1.61
C ASN A 96 -4.20 -1.40 0.85
N THR A 97 -5.45 -1.54 0.39
CA THR A 97 -5.88 -2.63 -0.50
C THR A 97 -4.93 -2.84 -1.68
N LYS A 98 -4.38 -1.75 -2.23
CA LYS A 98 -3.49 -1.80 -3.39
C LYS A 98 -2.23 -2.62 -3.12
N ALA A 99 -1.66 -2.51 -1.93
CA ALA A 99 -0.47 -3.29 -1.56
C ALA A 99 -0.77 -4.81 -1.49
N PHE A 100 -1.97 -5.19 -1.04
CA PHE A 100 -2.41 -6.59 -1.05
C PHE A 100 -2.58 -7.10 -2.49
N VAL A 101 -3.28 -6.36 -3.34
CA VAL A 101 -3.47 -6.71 -4.75
C VAL A 101 -2.14 -6.80 -5.49
N ALA A 102 -1.24 -5.82 -5.27
CA ALA A 102 0.09 -5.80 -5.86
C ALA A 102 0.94 -7.00 -5.39
N THR A 103 0.82 -7.41 -4.13
CA THR A 103 1.51 -8.61 -3.61
C THR A 103 1.05 -9.86 -4.35
N VAL A 104 -0.27 -10.01 -4.58
CA VAL A 104 -0.81 -11.12 -5.40
C VAL A 104 -0.24 -11.06 -6.81
N MET A 105 -0.25 -9.88 -7.44
CA MET A 105 0.29 -9.69 -8.79
C MET A 105 1.78 -10.07 -8.86
N MET A 106 2.60 -9.66 -7.90
CA MET A 106 4.01 -10.02 -7.85
C MET A 106 4.25 -11.52 -7.61
N GLN A 107 3.35 -12.22 -6.93
CA GLN A 107 3.38 -13.68 -6.84
C GLN A 107 3.05 -14.35 -8.19
N LEU A 108 2.15 -13.76 -8.99
CA LEU A 108 1.86 -14.23 -10.34
C LEU A 108 3.03 -13.97 -11.30
N VAL A 109 3.74 -12.85 -11.12
CA VAL A 109 5.01 -12.57 -11.82
C VAL A 109 6.07 -13.62 -11.45
N ALA A 110 6.23 -13.94 -10.18
CA ALA A 110 7.17 -14.97 -9.72
C ALA A 110 6.84 -16.37 -10.29
N ALA A 111 5.56 -16.65 -10.52
CA ALA A 111 5.11 -17.88 -11.15
C ALA A 111 5.28 -17.89 -12.69
N GLY A 112 5.77 -16.80 -13.29
CA GLY A 112 5.93 -16.68 -14.75
C GLY A 112 4.62 -16.54 -15.53
N THR A 113 3.50 -16.32 -14.87
CA THR A 113 2.18 -16.16 -15.52
C THR A 113 1.90 -14.71 -15.94
N VAL A 114 2.64 -13.75 -15.38
CA VAL A 114 2.58 -12.32 -15.71
C VAL A 114 3.97 -11.82 -16.02
N ASP A 115 4.08 -11.04 -17.09
CA ASP A 115 5.24 -10.23 -17.43
C ASP A 115 4.90 -8.76 -17.19
N LEU A 116 5.68 -8.08 -16.34
CA LEU A 116 5.45 -6.69 -15.98
C LEU A 116 5.57 -5.75 -17.18
N GLU A 117 6.39 -6.09 -18.15
CA GLU A 117 6.61 -5.28 -19.36
C GLU A 117 5.64 -5.61 -20.50
N ALA A 118 4.82 -6.64 -20.33
CA ALA A 118 3.82 -6.96 -21.35
C ALA A 118 2.70 -5.90 -21.36
N PRO A 119 2.21 -5.54 -22.56
CA PRO A 119 1.08 -4.66 -22.70
C PRO A 119 -0.18 -5.29 -22.10
N ILE A 120 -1.01 -4.44 -21.47
CA ILE A 120 -2.25 -4.88 -20.82
C ILE A 120 -3.20 -5.57 -21.78
N GLU A 121 -3.20 -5.18 -23.06
CA GLU A 121 -4.01 -5.75 -24.12
C GLU A 121 -3.78 -7.26 -24.28
N ARG A 122 -2.58 -7.76 -23.96
CA ARG A 122 -2.27 -9.19 -23.95
C ARG A 122 -3.14 -9.99 -22.97
N TYR A 123 -3.50 -9.40 -21.86
CA TYR A 123 -4.22 -10.07 -20.78
C TYR A 123 -5.70 -9.71 -20.73
N LEU A 124 -6.02 -8.45 -21.03
CA LEU A 124 -7.37 -7.88 -21.01
C LEU A 124 -7.70 -7.23 -22.37
N PRO A 125 -7.85 -8.05 -23.44
CA PRO A 125 -8.08 -7.50 -24.77
C PRO A 125 -9.37 -6.66 -24.84
N GLY A 126 -9.26 -5.45 -25.38
CA GLY A 126 -10.37 -4.53 -25.57
C GLY A 126 -10.88 -3.84 -24.30
N VAL A 127 -10.26 -4.05 -23.14
CA VAL A 127 -10.70 -3.41 -21.87
C VAL A 127 -10.14 -2.00 -21.74
N VAL A 128 -8.85 -1.80 -22.08
CA VAL A 128 -8.14 -0.53 -21.89
C VAL A 128 -8.05 0.21 -23.22
N GLN A 129 -9.15 0.88 -23.58
CA GLN A 129 -9.28 1.65 -24.83
C GLN A 129 -10.33 2.74 -24.69
N GLY A 130 -10.19 3.80 -25.48
CA GLY A 130 -11.10 4.95 -25.51
C GLY A 130 -10.36 6.25 -25.20
N GLY A 131 -10.90 7.42 -25.54
CA GLY A 131 -10.32 8.73 -25.20
C GLY A 131 -8.87 8.94 -25.67
N GLY A 132 -8.40 8.24 -26.72
CA GLY A 132 -7.00 8.24 -27.15
C GLY A 132 -6.10 7.27 -26.37
N ILE A 133 -6.67 6.45 -25.51
CA ILE A 133 -6.00 5.43 -24.70
C ILE A 133 -5.85 4.16 -25.55
N ASP A 134 -4.66 3.55 -25.49
CA ASP A 134 -4.32 2.30 -26.18
C ASP A 134 -3.66 1.32 -25.23
N GLY A 135 -4.35 0.23 -24.89
CA GLY A 135 -3.86 -0.84 -24.02
C GLY A 135 -2.59 -1.55 -24.53
N ASN A 136 -2.27 -1.42 -25.82
CA ASN A 136 -1.01 -1.93 -26.36
C ASN A 136 0.22 -1.11 -25.93
N ARG A 137 0.02 0.10 -25.45
CA ARG A 137 1.09 1.02 -25.00
C ARG A 137 1.24 1.09 -23.48
N ILE A 138 0.32 0.50 -22.75
CA ILE A 138 0.31 0.50 -21.27
C ILE A 138 0.72 -0.89 -20.80
N THR A 139 1.80 -0.97 -20.03
CA THR A 139 2.29 -2.23 -19.45
C THR A 139 1.63 -2.49 -18.09
N VAL A 140 1.73 -3.75 -17.60
CA VAL A 140 1.32 -4.10 -16.24
C VAL A 140 2.09 -3.24 -15.22
N ARG A 141 3.38 -2.98 -15.44
CA ARG A 141 4.20 -2.08 -14.62
C ARG A 141 3.60 -0.67 -14.56
N ASN A 142 3.20 -0.10 -15.69
CA ASN A 142 2.63 1.24 -15.73
C ASN A 142 1.38 1.35 -14.84
N LEU A 143 0.52 0.33 -14.81
CA LEU A 143 -0.64 0.30 -13.91
C LEU A 143 -0.20 0.25 -12.45
N MET A 144 0.68 -0.69 -12.09
CA MET A 144 1.10 -0.89 -10.70
C MET A 144 1.86 0.29 -10.13
N GLN A 145 2.56 1.08 -10.96
CA GLN A 145 3.40 2.22 -10.59
C GLN A 145 2.71 3.58 -10.79
N HIS A 146 1.47 3.60 -11.25
CA HIS A 146 0.74 4.83 -11.58
C HIS A 146 1.38 5.68 -12.70
N THR A 147 2.08 5.04 -13.62
CA THR A 147 2.69 5.69 -14.80
C THR A 147 1.94 5.44 -16.09
N SER A 148 0.69 4.98 -16.01
CA SER A 148 -0.15 4.65 -17.18
C SER A 148 -0.72 5.86 -17.91
N GLY A 149 -0.91 6.99 -17.22
CA GLY A 149 -1.63 8.16 -17.71
C GLY A 149 -3.15 7.99 -17.75
N LEU A 150 -3.70 6.93 -17.17
CA LEU A 150 -5.15 6.70 -17.11
C LEU A 150 -5.84 7.69 -16.16
N PRO A 151 -6.98 8.29 -16.54
CA PRO A 151 -7.78 9.14 -15.67
C PRO A 151 -8.29 8.36 -14.46
N ASP A 152 -8.52 9.03 -13.33
CA ASP A 152 -9.11 8.40 -12.16
C ASP A 152 -10.64 8.32 -12.31
N TYR A 153 -11.22 7.13 -12.21
CA TYR A 153 -12.66 6.94 -12.27
C TYR A 153 -13.44 7.71 -11.18
N LEU A 154 -12.77 8.11 -10.09
CA LEU A 154 -13.38 8.94 -9.05
C LEU A 154 -13.68 10.37 -9.54
N GLU A 155 -13.16 10.77 -10.70
CA GLU A 155 -13.46 12.06 -11.35
C GLU A 155 -14.73 11.99 -12.25
N LEU A 156 -15.36 10.82 -12.35
CA LEU A 156 -16.60 10.66 -13.11
C LEU A 156 -17.74 11.47 -12.48
N PRO A 157 -18.49 12.24 -13.29
CA PRO A 157 -19.61 13.05 -12.79
C PRO A 157 -20.67 12.26 -12.01
N GLU A 158 -20.92 11.00 -12.38
CA GLU A 158 -21.84 10.11 -11.66
C GLU A 158 -21.38 9.75 -10.24
N LEU A 159 -20.09 9.96 -9.91
CA LEU A 159 -19.53 9.77 -8.57
C LEU A 159 -19.40 11.09 -7.80
N ASP A 160 -19.59 12.23 -8.44
CA ASP A 160 -19.54 13.57 -7.83
C ASP A 160 -20.95 14.13 -7.50
N GLY A 161 -21.98 13.32 -7.65
CA GLY A 161 -23.37 13.71 -7.46
C GLY A 161 -23.89 13.51 -6.03
N ASP A 162 -25.02 12.82 -5.90
CA ASP A 162 -25.60 12.44 -4.62
C ASP A 162 -24.68 11.46 -3.88
N TYR A 163 -23.82 12.01 -3.03
CA TYR A 163 -22.84 11.25 -2.26
C TYR A 163 -23.50 10.16 -1.40
N GLU A 164 -24.67 10.40 -0.80
CA GLU A 164 -25.40 9.39 -0.05
C GLU A 164 -25.91 8.24 -0.94
N ALA A 165 -26.39 8.54 -2.14
CA ALA A 165 -26.82 7.51 -3.08
C ALA A 165 -25.61 6.68 -3.55
N MET A 166 -24.48 7.34 -3.88
CA MET A 166 -23.24 6.68 -4.24
C MET A 166 -22.76 5.68 -3.16
N LEU A 167 -22.83 6.06 -1.89
CA LEU A 167 -22.40 5.23 -0.77
C LEU A 167 -23.28 4.00 -0.53
N LYS A 168 -24.49 3.97 -1.07
CA LYS A 168 -25.46 2.86 -0.94
C LYS A 168 -25.57 2.03 -2.21
N GLN A 169 -25.11 2.54 -3.34
CA GLN A 169 -25.22 1.90 -4.64
C GLN A 169 -24.08 0.90 -4.87
N ARG A 170 -24.40 -0.23 -5.49
CA ARG A 170 -23.43 -1.21 -5.95
C ARG A 170 -22.90 -0.83 -7.33
N PHE A 171 -21.57 -0.96 -7.51
CA PHE A 171 -20.87 -0.67 -8.76
C PHE A 171 -20.14 -1.92 -9.25
N ASP A 172 -20.04 -2.02 -10.57
CA ASP A 172 -19.20 -3.01 -11.24
C ASP A 172 -17.87 -2.37 -11.68
N SER A 173 -16.74 -2.97 -11.31
CA SER A 173 -15.42 -2.42 -11.61
C SER A 173 -15.15 -2.27 -13.11
N ALA A 174 -15.63 -3.21 -13.95
CA ALA A 174 -15.44 -3.13 -15.39
C ALA A 174 -16.28 -2.00 -15.99
N ALA A 175 -17.50 -1.77 -15.47
CA ALA A 175 -18.35 -0.66 -15.88
C ALA A 175 -17.73 0.68 -15.52
N LEU A 176 -17.16 0.83 -14.30
CA LEU A 176 -16.46 2.06 -13.87
C LEU A 176 -15.24 2.34 -14.75
N VAL A 177 -14.41 1.32 -15.00
CA VAL A 177 -13.25 1.44 -15.90
C VAL A 177 -13.71 1.86 -17.30
N HIS A 178 -14.72 1.20 -17.85
CA HIS A 178 -15.25 1.53 -19.18
C HIS A 178 -15.78 2.98 -19.24
N SER A 179 -16.55 3.42 -18.25
CA SER A 179 -17.07 4.79 -18.17
C SER A 179 -15.93 5.80 -18.15
N ALA A 180 -14.95 5.61 -17.26
CA ALA A 180 -13.79 6.50 -17.15
C ALA A 180 -13.02 6.63 -18.48
N LEU A 181 -12.69 5.50 -19.12
CA LEU A 181 -11.89 5.49 -20.34
C LEU A 181 -12.66 5.97 -21.59
N SER A 182 -13.99 5.89 -21.57
CA SER A 182 -14.83 6.36 -22.66
C SER A 182 -15.12 7.86 -22.60
N THR A 183 -15.14 8.45 -21.41
CA THR A 183 -15.57 9.84 -21.18
C THR A 183 -14.41 10.80 -20.91
N MET A 184 -13.30 10.31 -20.38
CA MET A 184 -12.13 11.12 -20.02
C MET A 184 -10.93 10.79 -20.89
N PRO A 185 -10.13 11.78 -21.33
CA PRO A 185 -8.89 11.52 -22.07
C PRO A 185 -7.78 11.02 -21.15
N ALA A 186 -6.75 10.41 -21.73
CA ALA A 186 -5.51 10.17 -21.03
C ALA A 186 -4.88 11.51 -20.55
N HIS A 187 -4.36 11.53 -19.33
CA HIS A 187 -3.72 12.72 -18.76
C HIS A 187 -2.32 12.96 -19.34
N PHE A 188 -1.61 11.89 -19.73
CA PHE A 188 -0.27 11.92 -20.31
C PHE A 188 0.05 10.57 -20.98
N PRO A 189 1.08 10.52 -21.86
CA PRO A 189 1.55 9.27 -22.44
C PRO A 189 2.10 8.30 -21.37
N PRO A 190 1.88 6.97 -21.52
CA PRO A 190 2.41 5.98 -20.58
C PRO A 190 3.92 6.11 -20.39
N GLY A 191 4.36 6.11 -19.13
CA GLY A 191 5.77 6.20 -18.73
C GLY A 191 6.34 7.61 -18.61
N GLU A 192 5.58 8.66 -18.96
CA GLU A 192 6.10 10.04 -18.94
C GLU A 192 6.28 10.59 -17.53
N LYS A 193 5.32 10.31 -16.65
CA LYS A 193 5.33 10.69 -15.23
C LYS A 193 4.50 9.72 -14.40
N ALA A 194 4.50 9.90 -13.08
CA ALA A 194 3.62 9.15 -12.19
C ALA A 194 2.52 10.06 -11.64
N GLU A 195 1.26 9.63 -11.80
CA GLU A 195 0.08 10.30 -11.27
C GLU A 195 -0.90 9.26 -10.72
N TYR A 196 -1.20 9.38 -9.44
CA TYR A 196 -2.04 8.40 -8.75
C TYR A 196 -3.43 8.35 -9.37
N SER A 197 -3.86 7.18 -9.81
CA SER A 197 -5.19 6.92 -10.35
C SER A 197 -5.72 5.57 -9.83
N ASN A 198 -6.92 5.58 -9.27
CA ASN A 198 -7.57 4.38 -8.77
C ASN A 198 -7.98 3.42 -9.90
N THR A 199 -8.21 3.93 -11.10
CA THR A 199 -8.49 3.13 -12.31
C THR A 199 -7.43 2.07 -12.54
N ASN A 200 -6.15 2.40 -12.32
CA ASN A 200 -5.05 1.45 -12.44
C ASN A 200 -5.29 0.18 -11.63
N TYR A 201 -5.72 0.33 -10.38
CA TYR A 201 -5.86 -0.79 -9.47
C TYR A 201 -7.17 -1.55 -9.63
N LEU A 202 -8.24 -0.95 -10.17
CA LEU A 202 -9.38 -1.72 -10.65
C LEU A 202 -8.94 -2.64 -11.78
N ILE A 203 -8.15 -2.15 -12.75
CA ILE A 203 -7.63 -2.96 -13.85
C ILE A 203 -6.67 -4.04 -13.34
N VAL A 204 -5.79 -3.75 -12.36
CA VAL A 204 -4.91 -4.78 -11.76
C VAL A 204 -5.73 -5.89 -11.08
N GLY A 205 -6.84 -5.55 -10.40
CA GLY A 205 -7.77 -6.54 -9.86
C GLY A 205 -8.40 -7.41 -10.95
N MET A 206 -8.88 -6.79 -12.03
CA MET A 206 -9.41 -7.52 -13.20
C MET A 206 -8.35 -8.42 -13.84
N LEU A 207 -7.07 -8.00 -13.86
CA LEU A 207 -5.95 -8.86 -14.30
C LEU A 207 -5.79 -10.09 -13.41
N VAL A 208 -5.81 -9.92 -12.08
CA VAL A 208 -5.74 -11.07 -11.15
C VAL A 208 -6.86 -12.05 -11.46
N GLU A 209 -8.08 -11.57 -11.61
CA GLU A 209 -9.26 -12.41 -11.92
C GLU A 209 -9.13 -13.12 -13.27
N ARG A 210 -8.70 -12.39 -14.29
CA ARG A 210 -8.53 -12.95 -15.65
C ARG A 210 -7.49 -14.08 -15.70
N ILE A 211 -6.37 -13.88 -14.97
CA ILE A 211 -5.24 -14.83 -14.98
C ILE A 211 -5.51 -16.04 -14.10
N THR A 212 -6.16 -15.85 -12.95
CA THR A 212 -6.39 -16.93 -11.98
C THR A 212 -7.72 -17.66 -12.17
N GLY A 213 -8.67 -17.04 -12.88
CA GLY A 213 -10.05 -17.51 -12.99
C GLY A 213 -10.84 -17.43 -11.68
N LYS A 214 -10.37 -16.65 -10.70
CA LYS A 214 -10.99 -16.46 -9.37
C LYS A 214 -11.13 -14.98 -9.04
N PRO A 215 -12.11 -14.60 -8.22
CA PRO A 215 -12.21 -13.24 -7.71
C PRO A 215 -10.90 -12.79 -7.03
N PHE A 216 -10.52 -11.51 -7.20
CA PHE A 216 -9.31 -10.97 -6.57
C PHE A 216 -9.35 -11.09 -5.05
N ALA A 217 -10.56 -11.01 -4.46
CA ALA A 217 -10.80 -11.17 -3.03
C ALA A 217 -10.41 -12.56 -2.53
N ASP A 218 -10.75 -13.63 -3.30
CA ASP A 218 -10.40 -15.01 -2.98
C ASP A 218 -8.88 -15.21 -3.07
N GLU A 219 -8.25 -14.62 -4.08
CA GLU A 219 -6.79 -14.70 -4.24
C GLU A 219 -6.04 -13.99 -3.11
N ILE A 220 -6.48 -12.81 -2.67
CA ILE A 220 -5.92 -12.14 -1.49
C ILE A 220 -6.13 -13.00 -0.24
N THR A 221 -7.33 -13.54 -0.05
CA THR A 221 -7.65 -14.37 1.11
C THR A 221 -6.73 -15.57 1.18
N ARG A 222 -6.65 -16.35 0.10
CA ARG A 222 -5.86 -17.59 0.03
C ARG A 222 -4.35 -17.36 0.12
N ARG A 223 -3.84 -16.29 -0.51
CA ARG A 223 -2.40 -16.06 -0.65
C ARG A 223 -1.79 -15.21 0.45
N ILE A 224 -2.60 -14.42 1.16
CA ILE A 224 -2.11 -13.44 2.14
C ILE A 224 -2.83 -13.59 3.48
N ILE A 225 -4.16 -13.47 3.51
CA ILE A 225 -4.93 -13.42 4.75
C ILE A 225 -4.79 -14.72 5.53
N GLU A 226 -5.07 -15.86 4.91
CA GLU A 226 -4.97 -17.18 5.54
C GLU A 226 -3.55 -17.53 5.98
N PRO A 227 -2.50 -17.42 5.11
CA PRO A 227 -1.13 -17.76 5.50
C PRO A 227 -0.57 -16.91 6.64
N LEU A 228 -0.99 -15.64 6.74
CA LEU A 228 -0.58 -14.74 7.82
C LEU A 228 -1.50 -14.79 9.05
N GLY A 229 -2.63 -15.50 8.98
CA GLY A 229 -3.60 -15.58 10.05
C GLY A 229 -4.25 -14.23 10.39
N LEU A 230 -4.58 -13.43 9.37
CA LEU A 230 -5.20 -12.11 9.52
C LEU A 230 -6.73 -12.26 9.71
N LYS A 231 -7.16 -12.56 10.92
CA LYS A 231 -8.56 -12.93 11.24
C LYS A 231 -9.53 -11.76 11.20
N ALA A 232 -9.03 -10.53 11.31
CA ALA A 232 -9.84 -9.31 11.28
C ALA A 232 -9.81 -8.61 9.91
N THR A 233 -8.96 -9.09 8.99
CA THR A 233 -8.81 -8.55 7.63
C THR A 233 -9.72 -9.27 6.66
N TYR A 234 -10.48 -8.52 5.88
CA TYR A 234 -11.37 -9.09 4.87
C TYR A 234 -11.71 -8.08 3.77
N ILE A 235 -12.20 -8.57 2.66
CA ILE A 235 -12.86 -7.79 1.62
C ILE A 235 -14.36 -7.95 1.84
N PRO A 236 -15.15 -6.87 2.07
CA PRO A 236 -16.60 -6.98 2.18
C PRO A 236 -17.21 -7.63 0.94
N ALA A 237 -18.14 -8.55 1.14
CA ALA A 237 -18.90 -9.10 0.03
C ALA A 237 -19.79 -7.99 -0.59
N PRO A 238 -20.13 -8.07 -1.88
CA PRO A 238 -21.05 -7.13 -2.50
C PRO A 238 -22.37 -7.04 -1.72
N GLY A 239 -22.73 -5.83 -1.26
CA GLY A 239 -23.88 -5.57 -0.40
C GLY A 239 -23.61 -5.71 1.11
N GLU A 240 -22.45 -6.14 1.54
CA GLU A 240 -22.02 -6.10 2.94
C GLU A 240 -21.57 -4.69 3.30
N ILE A 241 -22.50 -3.88 3.79
CA ILE A 241 -22.27 -2.47 4.14
C ILE A 241 -21.80 -2.26 5.58
N GLU A 242 -22.05 -3.24 6.46
CA GLU A 242 -21.69 -3.18 7.88
C GLU A 242 -20.21 -3.54 8.10
N LEU A 243 -19.60 -2.91 9.09
CA LEU A 243 -18.32 -3.37 9.63
C LEU A 243 -18.56 -4.46 10.66
N ARG A 244 -17.73 -5.50 10.65
CA ARG A 244 -17.77 -6.56 11.67
C ARG A 244 -17.18 -6.06 12.99
N ASP A 245 -17.77 -6.43 14.12
CA ASP A 245 -17.30 -6.04 15.46
C ASP A 245 -15.96 -6.73 15.87
N PRO A 246 -15.15 -6.06 16.71
CA PRO A 246 -15.26 -4.66 17.13
C PRO A 246 -14.83 -3.69 16.04
N HIS A 247 -15.48 -2.52 15.91
CA HIS A 247 -15.12 -1.49 14.93
C HIS A 247 -15.28 -0.08 15.51
N ALA A 248 -14.60 0.90 14.92
CA ALA A 248 -14.89 2.30 15.14
C ALA A 248 -15.93 2.79 14.15
N GLN A 249 -16.76 3.76 14.55
CA GLN A 249 -17.64 4.48 13.64
C GLN A 249 -16.81 5.42 12.76
N GLY A 250 -17.12 5.52 11.47
CA GLY A 250 -16.42 6.37 10.52
C GLY A 250 -17.20 7.64 10.22
N TYR A 251 -16.52 8.78 10.18
CA TYR A 251 -17.17 10.09 10.01
C TYR A 251 -16.55 10.88 8.87
N GLU A 252 -17.36 11.76 8.29
CA GLU A 252 -16.93 12.74 7.29
C GLU A 252 -17.67 14.07 7.48
N ILE A 253 -17.09 15.17 7.00
CA ILE A 253 -17.76 16.45 6.96
C ILE A 253 -18.38 16.62 5.58
N ILE A 254 -19.72 16.57 5.50
CA ILE A 254 -20.50 16.77 4.31
C ILE A 254 -21.34 18.03 4.54
N ASP A 255 -21.25 18.99 3.64
CA ASP A 255 -21.96 20.29 3.76
C ASP A 255 -21.77 20.97 5.12
N GLY A 256 -20.56 20.86 5.69
CA GLY A 256 -20.21 21.42 6.99
C GLY A 256 -20.75 20.63 8.20
N GLN A 257 -21.44 19.50 7.97
CA GLN A 257 -21.96 18.63 9.01
C GLN A 257 -21.19 17.33 9.11
N ARG A 258 -20.95 16.89 10.36
CA ARG A 258 -20.32 15.60 10.61
C ARG A 258 -21.34 14.48 10.43
N THR A 259 -21.13 13.68 9.39
CA THR A 259 -22.00 12.58 8.97
C THR A 259 -21.35 11.24 9.30
N ASP A 260 -22.14 10.30 9.83
CA ASP A 260 -21.71 8.92 10.08
C ASP A 260 -21.79 8.12 8.78
N LEU A 261 -20.63 7.64 8.30
CA LEU A 261 -20.46 6.83 7.10
C LEU A 261 -19.93 5.42 7.41
N THR A 262 -20.16 4.94 8.61
CA THR A 262 -19.75 3.58 9.02
C THR A 262 -20.35 2.53 8.09
N ARG A 263 -21.61 2.72 7.69
CA ARG A 263 -22.33 1.86 6.74
C ARG A 263 -22.08 2.33 5.33
N LEU A 264 -21.31 1.55 4.58
CA LEU A 264 -20.82 1.95 3.26
C LEU A 264 -20.73 0.74 2.32
N GLU A 265 -21.36 0.83 1.16
CA GLU A 265 -21.11 -0.09 0.05
C GLU A 265 -19.74 0.25 -0.58
N THR A 266 -18.84 -0.72 -0.69
CA THR A 266 -17.45 -0.48 -1.12
C THR A 266 -17.12 -1.09 -2.48
N SER A 267 -18.09 -1.58 -3.23
CA SER A 267 -17.84 -2.16 -4.56
C SER A 267 -17.23 -1.16 -5.55
N TRP A 268 -17.56 0.14 -5.43
CA TRP A 268 -16.92 1.18 -6.22
C TRP A 268 -15.41 1.29 -5.95
N ALA A 269 -14.95 0.99 -4.74
CA ALA A 269 -13.53 1.02 -4.40
C ALA A 269 -12.81 -0.28 -4.83
N GLY A 270 -13.51 -1.40 -4.87
CA GLY A 270 -13.03 -2.69 -5.37
C GLY A 270 -11.59 -3.02 -4.96
N SER A 271 -10.81 -3.48 -5.91
CA SER A 271 -9.37 -3.78 -5.75
C SER A 271 -8.49 -2.55 -5.51
N ALA A 272 -9.03 -1.34 -5.66
CA ALA A 272 -8.33 -0.10 -5.34
C ALA A 272 -8.47 0.32 -3.88
N GLY A 273 -9.51 -0.17 -3.12
CA GLY A 273 -9.73 0.39 -1.78
C GLY A 273 -10.73 -0.27 -0.85
N ALA A 274 -11.29 -1.45 -1.17
CA ALA A 274 -12.46 -1.97 -0.45
C ALA A 274 -12.17 -2.70 0.89
N MET A 275 -10.90 -3.00 1.22
CA MET A 275 -10.58 -3.86 2.37
C MET A 275 -10.86 -3.22 3.72
N VAL A 276 -11.12 -4.09 4.68
CA VAL A 276 -11.24 -3.81 6.11
C VAL A 276 -10.12 -4.54 6.85
N SER A 277 -9.52 -3.90 7.86
CA SER A 277 -8.49 -4.51 8.71
C SER A 277 -8.39 -3.81 10.08
N THR A 278 -7.44 -4.24 10.90
CA THR A 278 -7.00 -3.59 12.15
C THR A 278 -5.58 -3.10 12.00
N GLY A 279 -5.15 -2.14 12.83
CA GLY A 279 -3.78 -1.63 12.79
C GLY A 279 -2.71 -2.70 13.01
N SER A 280 -2.94 -3.64 13.93
CA SER A 280 -2.05 -4.78 14.17
C SER A 280 -1.90 -5.69 12.95
N GLU A 281 -2.99 -5.97 12.24
CA GLU A 281 -2.94 -6.86 11.08
C GLU A 281 -2.35 -6.17 9.84
N VAL A 282 -2.56 -4.86 9.67
CA VAL A 282 -1.87 -4.05 8.66
C VAL A 282 -0.36 -4.05 8.90
N ASN A 283 0.09 -3.81 10.15
CA ASN A 283 1.50 -3.91 10.52
C ASN A 283 2.08 -5.31 10.24
N ARG A 284 1.33 -6.36 10.56
CA ARG A 284 1.73 -7.76 10.28
C ARG A 284 1.87 -8.01 8.79
N PHE A 285 0.95 -7.52 7.97
CA PHE A 285 1.02 -7.65 6.52
C PHE A 285 2.25 -6.94 5.95
N PHE A 286 2.45 -5.64 6.24
CA PHE A 286 3.59 -4.90 5.70
C PHE A 286 4.93 -5.45 6.21
N THR A 287 5.01 -5.85 7.47
CA THR A 287 6.21 -6.51 8.00
C THR A 287 6.49 -7.83 7.26
N ALA A 288 5.48 -8.66 7.03
CA ALA A 288 5.63 -9.92 6.31
C ALA A 288 6.05 -9.69 4.85
N LEU A 289 5.48 -8.71 4.18
CA LEU A 289 5.83 -8.33 2.81
C LEU A 289 7.28 -7.86 2.73
N LEU A 290 7.66 -6.91 3.57
CA LEU A 290 8.96 -6.23 3.51
C LEU A 290 10.12 -7.10 4.04
N THR A 291 9.82 -8.13 4.84
CA THR A 291 10.80 -9.14 5.27
C THR A 291 10.87 -10.36 4.34
N GLY A 292 10.16 -10.36 3.20
CA GLY A 292 10.24 -11.42 2.19
C GLY A 292 9.46 -12.70 2.54
N LYS A 293 8.51 -12.64 3.48
CA LYS A 293 7.67 -13.82 3.79
C LYS A 293 6.60 -14.10 2.72
N LEU A 294 6.20 -13.07 1.96
CA LEU A 294 5.15 -13.16 0.95
C LEU A 294 5.70 -13.21 -0.47
N LEU A 295 6.91 -12.70 -0.69
CA LEU A 295 7.58 -12.62 -1.99
C LEU A 295 9.01 -13.13 -1.89
N GLN A 296 9.52 -13.67 -2.99
CA GLN A 296 10.95 -13.97 -3.12
C GLN A 296 11.76 -12.66 -3.17
N PRO A 297 13.06 -12.67 -2.79
CA PRO A 297 13.89 -11.47 -2.76
C PRO A 297 13.88 -10.67 -4.07
N ALA A 298 13.88 -11.35 -5.22
CA ALA A 298 13.85 -10.69 -6.53
C ALA A 298 12.57 -9.87 -6.75
N GLN A 299 11.40 -10.44 -6.43
CA GLN A 299 10.11 -9.76 -6.58
C GLN A 299 9.95 -8.62 -5.59
N LEU A 300 10.44 -8.78 -4.36
CA LEU A 300 10.41 -7.70 -3.38
C LEU A 300 11.36 -6.55 -3.78
N ALA A 301 12.54 -6.88 -4.31
CA ALA A 301 13.45 -5.87 -4.86
C ALA A 301 12.81 -5.12 -6.03
N GLU A 302 12.17 -5.86 -6.95
CA GLU A 302 11.45 -5.31 -8.09
C GLU A 302 10.30 -4.39 -7.66
N MET A 303 9.52 -4.79 -6.65
CA MET A 303 8.41 -4.00 -6.10
C MET A 303 8.84 -2.64 -5.56
N ARG A 304 10.11 -2.50 -5.13
CA ARG A 304 10.72 -1.29 -4.60
C ARG A 304 11.70 -0.62 -5.55
N SER A 305 11.93 -1.20 -6.73
CA SER A 305 12.85 -0.64 -7.72
C SER A 305 12.26 0.63 -8.34
N ASP A 306 13.11 1.59 -8.63
CA ASP A 306 12.80 2.82 -9.37
C ASP A 306 11.46 3.50 -8.96
N PRO A 307 11.27 3.84 -7.66
CA PRO A 307 10.03 4.45 -7.22
C PRO A 307 9.88 5.85 -7.80
N GLN A 308 8.74 6.12 -8.44
CA GLN A 308 8.47 7.37 -9.15
C GLN A 308 7.78 8.40 -8.24
N PRO A 309 8.23 9.67 -8.22
CA PRO A 309 7.54 10.71 -7.46
C PRO A 309 6.15 10.94 -8.03
N LEU A 310 5.12 10.85 -7.17
CA LEU A 310 3.74 11.13 -7.58
C LEU A 310 3.53 12.63 -7.75
N THR A 311 3.11 13.05 -8.94
CA THR A 311 2.89 14.48 -9.25
C THR A 311 1.68 15.08 -8.55
N ASN A 312 0.72 14.26 -8.16
CA ASN A 312 -0.51 14.67 -7.46
C ASN A 312 -0.54 14.26 -5.97
N ARG A 313 0.61 13.82 -5.39
CA ARG A 313 0.75 13.47 -3.96
C ARG A 313 2.17 13.78 -3.48
N GLU A 314 2.32 14.92 -2.83
CA GLU A 314 3.62 15.39 -2.32
C GLU A 314 4.23 14.41 -1.30
N GLY A 315 5.56 14.26 -1.35
CA GLY A 315 6.32 13.46 -0.40
C GLY A 315 6.19 11.94 -0.56
N ILE A 316 5.58 11.47 -1.64
CA ILE A 316 5.38 10.04 -1.94
C ILE A 316 6.07 9.67 -3.24
N ASP A 317 7.01 8.72 -3.15
CA ASP A 317 7.54 8.02 -4.31
C ASP A 317 6.92 6.62 -4.39
N TYR A 318 6.40 6.23 -5.54
CA TYR A 318 5.59 5.03 -5.68
C TYR A 318 6.30 3.95 -6.50
N GLY A 319 6.49 2.77 -5.90
CA GLY A 319 6.94 1.56 -6.55
C GLY A 319 5.77 0.75 -7.12
N LEU A 320 5.86 -0.59 -7.10
CA LEU A 320 4.77 -1.45 -7.58
C LEU A 320 3.81 -1.77 -6.43
N GLY A 321 2.90 -0.85 -6.11
CA GLY A 321 1.92 -1.00 -5.02
C GLY A 321 2.46 -0.75 -3.62
N LEU A 322 3.66 -0.21 -3.52
CA LEU A 322 4.27 0.27 -2.29
C LEU A 322 4.71 1.72 -2.45
N ALA A 323 4.49 2.51 -1.42
CA ALA A 323 4.95 3.88 -1.33
C ALA A 323 6.24 3.96 -0.48
N ARG A 324 7.21 4.72 -0.94
CA ARG A 324 8.31 5.23 -0.13
C ARG A 324 7.88 6.57 0.44
N LEU A 325 7.83 6.64 1.77
CA LEU A 325 7.29 7.79 2.49
C LEU A 325 8.42 8.65 3.05
N SER A 326 8.33 9.96 2.85
CA SER A 326 9.21 10.93 3.48
C SER A 326 8.73 11.23 4.89
N VAL A 327 9.60 11.10 5.89
CA VAL A 327 9.32 11.40 7.30
C VAL A 327 10.36 12.38 7.86
N PRO A 328 10.01 13.20 8.87
CA PRO A 328 10.88 14.30 9.36
C PRO A 328 12.25 13.84 9.86
N CYS A 329 12.37 12.65 10.44
CA CYS A 329 13.63 12.10 10.93
C CYS A 329 14.52 11.47 9.85
N GLY A 330 14.11 11.50 8.56
CA GLY A 330 14.88 10.95 7.45
C GLY A 330 14.94 9.42 7.41
N ALA A 331 14.16 8.72 8.21
CA ALA A 331 14.08 7.27 8.16
C ALA A 331 13.54 6.79 6.81
N GLN A 332 14.08 5.69 6.30
CA GLN A 332 13.48 5.03 5.13
C GLN A 332 12.24 4.25 5.55
N VAL A 333 11.10 4.65 5.05
CA VAL A 333 9.81 4.03 5.35
C VAL A 333 9.17 3.54 4.06
N TRP A 334 8.76 2.28 4.05
CA TRP A 334 7.95 1.70 2.99
C TRP A 334 6.60 1.27 3.55
N GLY A 335 5.54 1.56 2.83
CA GLY A 335 4.19 1.22 3.24
C GLY A 335 3.17 1.71 2.23
N HIS A 336 2.06 2.14 2.74
CA HIS A 336 1.00 2.80 1.97
C HIS A 336 0.25 3.73 2.91
N GLY A 337 -0.90 4.17 2.54
CA GLY A 337 -1.87 4.83 3.38
C GLY A 337 -3.25 4.65 2.76
N GLY A 338 -4.28 4.92 3.49
CA GLY A 338 -5.64 4.77 3.01
C GLY A 338 -6.50 5.99 3.26
N SER A 339 -7.36 6.30 2.30
CA SER A 339 -8.41 7.30 2.41
C SER A 339 -9.66 6.73 1.78
N ILE A 340 -10.72 6.64 2.56
CA ILE A 340 -12.04 6.18 2.13
C ILE A 340 -13.07 6.93 2.97
N PRO A 341 -14.29 7.17 2.50
CA PRO A 341 -15.31 7.83 3.30
C PRO A 341 -15.40 7.25 4.73
N GLY A 342 -15.32 8.13 5.71
CA GLY A 342 -15.35 7.79 7.12
C GLY A 342 -13.99 7.49 7.77
N PHE A 343 -12.93 7.15 7.01
CA PHE A 343 -11.66 6.69 7.58
C PHE A 343 -10.43 7.22 6.85
N ARG A 344 -9.37 7.43 7.63
CA ARG A 344 -8.02 7.70 7.14
C ARG A 344 -7.02 6.78 7.83
N THR A 345 -6.07 6.21 7.06
CA THR A 345 -4.96 5.42 7.61
C THR A 345 -3.62 5.94 7.11
N TYR A 346 -2.59 5.77 7.95
CA TYR A 346 -1.19 6.02 7.61
C TYR A 346 -0.39 4.80 8.06
N ASP A 347 0.38 4.20 7.15
CA ASP A 347 0.98 2.89 7.41
C ASP A 347 2.38 2.83 6.83
N GLY A 348 3.31 2.24 7.59
CA GLY A 348 4.65 2.03 7.08
C GLY A 348 5.56 1.26 8.04
N VAL A 349 6.63 0.72 7.45
CA VAL A 349 7.67 -0.02 8.17
C VAL A 349 9.01 0.60 7.86
N THR A 350 9.78 0.86 8.91
CA THR A 350 11.16 1.36 8.81
C THR A 350 12.14 0.25 8.44
N ALA A 351 13.31 0.62 7.94
CA ALA A 351 14.35 -0.35 7.58
C ALA A 351 14.83 -1.19 8.78
N ASP A 352 14.75 -0.67 10.00
CA ASP A 352 15.10 -1.34 11.25
C ASP A 352 13.94 -2.14 11.88
N GLY A 353 12.78 -2.20 11.20
CA GLY A 353 11.68 -3.12 11.51
C GLY A 353 10.58 -2.57 12.40
N ARG A 354 10.55 -1.26 12.73
CA ARG A 354 9.38 -0.65 13.38
C ARG A 354 8.26 -0.54 12.36
N ALA A 355 7.12 -1.16 12.63
CA ALA A 355 5.90 -1.02 11.86
C ALA A 355 4.91 -0.12 12.61
N VAL A 356 4.32 0.83 11.90
CA VAL A 356 3.35 1.78 12.47
C VAL A 356 2.13 1.82 11.59
N THR A 357 0.96 1.70 12.22
CA THR A 357 -0.34 1.99 11.59
C THR A 357 -1.10 2.98 12.45
N VAL A 358 -1.55 4.07 11.85
CA VAL A 358 -2.47 5.04 12.44
C VAL A 358 -3.85 4.87 11.79
N LEU A 359 -4.88 4.82 12.60
CA LEU A 359 -6.29 4.70 12.21
C LEU A 359 -7.04 5.92 12.73
N ALA A 360 -7.52 6.80 11.85
CA ALA A 360 -8.39 7.91 12.21
C ALA A 360 -9.81 7.65 11.70
N ASN A 361 -10.80 7.88 12.54
CA ASN A 361 -12.21 7.71 12.18
C ASN A 361 -12.85 8.98 11.61
N LEU A 362 -12.03 9.77 10.94
CA LEU A 362 -12.45 10.91 10.13
C LEU A 362 -11.56 11.00 8.90
N ARG A 363 -12.15 11.04 7.72
CA ARG A 363 -11.48 11.54 6.53
C ARG A 363 -11.48 13.07 6.57
N ALA A 364 -10.38 13.66 7.04
CA ALA A 364 -10.27 15.09 7.18
C ALA A 364 -10.29 15.78 5.79
N SER A 365 -11.14 16.78 5.65
CA SER A 365 -11.22 17.65 4.47
C SER A 365 -10.40 18.93 4.62
N ASP A 366 -10.13 19.36 5.85
CA ASP A 366 -9.29 20.54 6.12
C ASP A 366 -7.81 20.15 6.31
N PRO A 367 -6.86 21.00 5.83
CA PRO A 367 -5.44 20.70 5.90
C PRO A 367 -4.87 20.60 7.33
N ALA A 368 -5.42 21.32 8.29
CA ALA A 368 -4.90 21.34 9.66
C ALA A 368 -5.20 20.03 10.39
N THR A 369 -6.44 19.52 10.29
CA THR A 369 -6.81 18.21 10.83
C THR A 369 -6.03 17.10 10.12
N ALA A 370 -5.89 17.15 8.78
CA ALA A 370 -5.11 16.17 8.03
C ALA A 370 -3.63 16.15 8.47
N ALA A 371 -3.01 17.30 8.64
CA ALA A 371 -1.64 17.43 9.12
C ALA A 371 -1.47 16.90 10.55
N ALA A 372 -2.43 17.16 11.44
CA ALA A 372 -2.41 16.63 12.80
C ALA A 372 -2.53 15.10 12.84
N GLN A 373 -3.35 14.49 11.97
CA GLN A 373 -3.42 13.03 11.81
C GLN A 373 -2.10 12.45 11.28
N GLN A 374 -1.49 13.08 10.25
CA GLN A 374 -0.19 12.67 9.72
C GLN A 374 0.91 12.77 10.79
N HIS A 375 0.89 13.81 11.61
CA HIS A 375 1.88 14.02 12.67
C HIS A 375 1.90 12.89 13.70
N VAL A 376 0.77 12.19 13.95
CA VAL A 376 0.75 10.99 14.80
C VAL A 376 1.63 9.88 14.20
N PHE A 377 1.55 9.67 12.89
CA PHE A 377 2.39 8.69 12.19
C PHE A 377 3.86 9.09 12.25
N ASP A 378 4.18 10.36 11.95
CA ASP A 378 5.54 10.89 11.98
C ASP A 378 6.16 10.77 13.38
N ALA A 379 5.40 11.13 14.42
CA ALA A 379 5.83 10.98 15.81
C ALA A 379 6.11 9.52 16.16
N ALA A 380 5.24 8.57 15.77
CA ALA A 380 5.42 7.15 16.08
C ALA A 380 6.60 6.53 15.32
N ILE A 381 6.82 6.92 14.06
CA ILE A 381 7.99 6.48 13.27
C ILE A 381 9.28 7.04 13.84
N CYS A 382 9.29 8.32 14.22
CA CYS A 382 10.49 9.06 14.60
C CYS A 382 10.80 9.03 16.11
N ALA A 383 9.85 8.59 16.95
CA ALA A 383 10.00 8.57 18.40
C ALA A 383 11.26 7.80 18.86
N ALA A 384 11.88 8.31 19.91
CA ALA A 384 13.04 7.67 20.54
C ALA A 384 12.69 6.28 21.09
N SER A 385 13.68 5.39 20.96
CA SER A 385 13.66 4.06 21.52
C SER A 385 14.16 4.08 22.96
#